data_bcb182ad2d745f7ae4cd8b6d9c8d3713
#
_entry.id   bcb182ad2d745f7ae4cd8b6d9c8d3713
#
_cell.length_a   1.000
_cell.length_b   1.000
_cell.length_c   1.000
_cell.angle_alpha   90.00
_cell.angle_beta   90.00
_cell.angle_gamma   90.00
#
_symmetry.space_group_name_H-M   'P 1'
#
loop_
_entity.id
_entity.type
_entity.pdbx_description
1 polymer ?
#
loop_
_entity_poly.entity_id
_entity_poly.type
_entity_poly.pdbx_seq_one_letter_code
_entity_poly.pdbx_strand_id
1 'polypeptide(L)'
;MTSTTQTFAHDGHAHPINFNELTFLPNFDATANPPLNASSIFLATLFILILLIAMMKVYQTIKLFNPMTIVVGLFMICLFGCFTEEIKDTSPPSEIMKHFEPYQNSLELRKDDTYLYVGSNGFPDHPMMVGIKAWQQQVPIPQPYKGSNAWRITLRPKLSAKPISGKKALYSGAIALAINGVPIFNALNNRGDDTYLAGELDDFGGHCGKGDDYHYHIAPVHLEKLAGKGNPIAYALDGFPIYGYTDSEGKEPTDLDEFNGRMENDSYRYYSTKKFPYINGGLRGVVNIRGDRVDPQPRDNPIRPPGEPLRGAKITDFIRDDGKNTYTLKYDLHGKTNAVKYTINKDGTYSFVYQNANGKATSETYRSHNKQDDKDKDKKDKNDKDKDKKKKDDFDRKQVTKDDVPESLTFKISSPAFKADGAFPKEFTGDGEGVSPPLEWKGAPEGTKFCAFTLWHIPGPGDEKSYWVIYNIPASFNSLPKNSMNVGKDGFNDKNRTGYDPMKSKGPGIKQYNITIYALSAEPKFNKEKVTRAELLSAIKGISLAKSTLTYNYERGGK
;
A
#
# COMPACT_ATOMS: atom_id res chain seq x y z
N MET A 1 17.06 50.98 -31.58
CA MET A 1 16.42 51.83 -32.60
C MET A 1 14.94 51.51 -32.53
N THR A 2 14.25 52.32 -31.79
CA THR A 2 13.16 53.26 -32.14
C THR A 2 11.93 52.54 -32.72
N SER A 3 10.89 52.35 -31.91
CA SER A 3 9.77 53.28 -31.73
C SER A 3 8.90 53.41 -32.98
N THR A 4 7.63 53.06 -32.89
CA THR A 4 6.59 54.10 -32.90
C THR A 4 5.20 53.51 -32.64
N THR A 5 4.56 54.04 -31.64
CA THR A 5 3.12 54.02 -31.32
C THR A 5 2.35 54.84 -32.38
N GLN A 6 1.16 54.37 -32.76
CA GLN A 6 0.08 55.26 -33.19
C GLN A 6 -1.28 54.78 -32.65
N THR A 7 -1.85 55.62 -31.82
CA THR A 7 -3.23 55.66 -31.36
C THR A 7 -4.13 56.22 -32.45
N PHE A 8 -5.31 55.61 -32.63
CA PHE A 8 -6.50 56.32 -33.09
C PHE A 8 -7.72 55.80 -32.29
N ALA A 9 -8.34 56.76 -31.61
CA ALA A 9 -9.62 56.58 -30.96
C ALA A 9 -10.75 56.79 -31.99
N HIS A 10 -11.79 55.97 -31.91
CA HIS A 10 -13.14 56.38 -32.25
C HIS A 10 -14.16 55.55 -31.45
N ASP A 11 -15.09 56.24 -30.84
CA ASP A 11 -16.16 55.76 -29.97
C ASP A 11 -17.11 54.78 -30.65
N GLY A 12 -17.44 53.70 -29.99
CA GLY A 12 -18.49 52.78 -30.36
C GLY A 12 -18.77 51.81 -29.21
N HIS A 13 -19.76 52.10 -28.39
CA HIS A 13 -20.21 51.27 -27.32
C HIS A 13 -20.57 49.86 -27.81
N ALA A 14 -19.72 48.88 -27.48
CA ALA A 14 -20.09 47.48 -27.50
C ALA A 14 -19.89 46.92 -26.09
N HIS A 15 -20.97 46.54 -25.43
CA HIS A 15 -20.92 45.83 -24.15
C HIS A 15 -20.18 44.49 -24.34
N PRO A 16 -19.24 44.13 -23.49
CA PRO A 16 -18.60 42.82 -23.53
C PRO A 16 -19.64 41.78 -23.09
N ILE A 17 -19.88 40.79 -23.96
CA ILE A 17 -20.64 39.58 -23.61
C ILE A 17 -19.80 38.81 -22.58
N ASN A 18 -20.32 38.74 -21.37
CA ASN A 18 -19.72 37.99 -20.27
C ASN A 18 -19.92 36.47 -20.53
N PHE A 19 -18.86 35.77 -20.90
CA PHE A 19 -18.87 34.33 -21.16
C PHE A 19 -19.03 33.43 -19.91
N ASN A 20 -19.29 34.02 -18.74
CA ASN A 20 -19.43 33.28 -17.48
C ASN A 20 -20.86 32.79 -17.16
N GLU A 21 -21.84 32.97 -18.05
CA GLU A 21 -23.23 32.49 -17.81
C GLU A 21 -23.68 31.32 -18.70
N LEU A 22 -22.75 30.53 -19.23
CA LEU A 22 -23.08 29.26 -19.89
C LEU A 22 -22.74 28.06 -18.98
N THR A 23 -23.26 28.07 -17.75
CA THR A 23 -23.26 26.90 -16.85
C THR A 23 -24.52 26.06 -17.06
N PHE A 24 -24.66 25.44 -18.22
CA PHE A 24 -25.58 24.32 -18.43
C PHE A 24 -24.92 23.27 -19.34
N LEU A 25 -23.81 22.68 -18.86
CA LEU A 25 -23.40 21.36 -19.29
C LEU A 25 -23.51 20.46 -18.06
N PRO A 26 -24.26 19.34 -18.12
CA PRO A 26 -24.22 18.35 -17.05
C PRO A 26 -22.78 17.82 -16.93
N ASN A 27 -22.29 17.71 -15.71
CA ASN A 27 -21.05 17.03 -15.40
C ASN A 27 -21.08 15.62 -15.96
N PHE A 28 -20.41 15.39 -17.08
CA PHE A 28 -20.12 14.06 -17.56
C PHE A 28 -19.02 13.49 -16.68
N ASP A 29 -19.42 12.62 -15.77
CA ASP A 29 -18.51 11.78 -15.01
C ASP A 29 -17.86 10.79 -16.00
N ALA A 30 -16.58 11.00 -16.32
CA ALA A 30 -15.82 10.22 -17.31
C ALA A 30 -15.53 8.77 -16.85
N THR A 31 -16.19 8.29 -15.79
CA THR A 31 -15.92 6.96 -15.21
C THR A 31 -17.01 5.91 -15.47
N ALA A 32 -18.07 6.23 -16.23
CA ALA A 32 -19.16 5.30 -16.54
C ALA A 32 -19.52 5.35 -18.01
N ASN A 33 -18.88 4.58 -18.86
CA ASN A 33 -19.36 4.27 -20.20
C ASN A 33 -20.00 2.87 -20.21
N PRO A 34 -21.33 2.74 -20.17
CA PRO A 34 -21.99 1.52 -20.61
C PRO A 34 -21.82 1.37 -22.12
N PRO A 35 -21.86 0.15 -22.68
CA PRO A 35 -21.79 -0.06 -24.14
C PRO A 35 -22.93 0.70 -24.80
N LEU A 36 -22.58 1.47 -25.84
CA LEU A 36 -23.56 2.24 -26.63
C LEU A 36 -24.56 1.28 -27.25
N ASN A 37 -25.77 1.23 -26.68
CA ASN A 37 -26.89 0.54 -27.32
C ASN A 37 -27.45 1.43 -28.46
N ALA A 38 -28.30 0.87 -29.29
CA ALA A 38 -28.86 1.58 -30.44
C ALA A 38 -29.55 2.92 -30.09
N SER A 39 -30.07 3.05 -28.84
CA SER A 39 -30.66 4.27 -28.32
C SER A 39 -29.63 5.36 -28.04
N SER A 40 -28.43 4.99 -27.56
CA SER A 40 -27.33 5.95 -27.32
C SER A 40 -26.77 6.51 -28.62
N ILE A 41 -26.68 5.66 -29.67
CA ILE A 41 -26.27 6.08 -31.02
C ILE A 41 -27.33 7.01 -31.62
N PHE A 42 -28.60 6.71 -31.42
CA PHE A 42 -29.71 7.55 -31.89
C PHE A 42 -29.72 8.92 -31.23
N LEU A 43 -29.49 8.99 -29.89
CA LEU A 43 -29.38 10.27 -29.16
C LEU A 43 -28.18 11.09 -29.62
N ALA A 44 -27.02 10.45 -29.83
CA ALA A 44 -25.82 11.13 -30.32
C ALA A 44 -26.01 11.69 -31.73
N THR A 45 -26.63 10.92 -32.63
CA THR A 45 -26.95 11.41 -33.98
C THR A 45 -27.98 12.52 -33.97
N LEU A 46 -29.01 12.45 -33.11
CA LEU A 46 -30.00 13.50 -32.93
C LEU A 46 -29.35 14.78 -32.39
N PHE A 47 -28.44 14.68 -31.41
CA PHE A 47 -27.73 15.82 -30.88
C PHE A 47 -26.84 16.51 -31.92
N ILE A 48 -26.11 15.73 -32.73
CA ILE A 48 -25.30 16.24 -33.85
C ILE A 48 -26.20 16.95 -34.87
N LEU A 49 -27.37 16.42 -35.19
CA LEU A 49 -28.31 17.03 -36.12
C LEU A 49 -28.86 18.36 -35.59
N ILE A 50 -29.18 18.43 -34.32
CA ILE A 50 -29.63 19.68 -33.64
C ILE A 50 -28.50 20.74 -33.68
N LEU A 51 -27.26 20.33 -33.43
CA LEU A 51 -26.08 21.23 -33.47
C LEU A 51 -25.86 21.76 -34.90
N LEU A 52 -26.01 20.91 -35.92
CA LEU A 52 -25.93 21.31 -37.33
C LEU A 52 -27.03 22.31 -37.74
N ILE A 53 -28.26 22.11 -37.27
CA ILE A 53 -29.38 23.04 -37.50
C ILE A 53 -29.12 24.38 -36.81
N ALA A 54 -28.60 24.36 -35.59
CA ALA A 54 -28.22 25.57 -34.84
C ALA A 54 -27.09 26.34 -35.55
N MET A 55 -26.05 25.63 -36.02
CA MET A 55 -24.95 26.23 -36.80
C MET A 55 -25.42 26.80 -38.13
N MET A 56 -26.36 26.16 -38.83
CA MET A 56 -26.94 26.69 -40.07
C MET A 56 -27.75 27.97 -39.81
N LYS A 57 -28.49 28.05 -38.71
CA LYS A 57 -29.18 29.31 -38.31
C LYS A 57 -28.21 30.44 -38.01
N VAL A 58 -27.13 30.14 -37.27
CA VAL A 58 -26.07 31.12 -36.97
C VAL A 58 -25.37 31.58 -38.25
N TYR A 59 -25.12 30.66 -39.18
CA TYR A 59 -24.54 30.99 -40.52
C TYR A 59 -25.43 31.93 -41.34
N GLN A 60 -26.75 31.68 -41.36
CA GLN A 60 -27.71 32.58 -42.04
C GLN A 60 -27.73 34.00 -41.45
N THR A 61 -27.41 34.11 -40.13
CA THR A 61 -27.40 35.41 -39.46
C THR A 61 -26.10 36.20 -39.69
N ILE A 62 -24.95 35.53 -39.86
CA ILE A 62 -23.62 36.17 -39.85
C ILE A 62 -23.04 36.40 -41.27
N LYS A 63 -23.51 35.69 -42.34
CA LYS A 63 -23.02 35.82 -43.76
C LYS A 63 -21.50 35.81 -43.95
N LEU A 64 -20.71 35.31 -43.01
CA LEU A 64 -19.24 35.49 -42.95
C LEU A 64 -18.40 34.24 -43.28
N PHE A 65 -18.99 33.05 -43.48
CA PHE A 65 -18.23 31.82 -43.74
C PHE A 65 -18.61 31.13 -45.04
N ASN A 66 -17.60 30.75 -45.81
CA ASN A 66 -17.75 29.93 -47.02
C ASN A 66 -18.23 28.52 -46.65
N PRO A 67 -19.30 27.95 -47.25
CA PRO A 67 -19.80 26.61 -46.95
C PRO A 67 -18.74 25.49 -47.06
N MET A 68 -17.75 25.69 -47.94
CA MET A 68 -16.65 24.74 -48.08
C MET A 68 -15.75 24.63 -46.86
N THR A 69 -15.57 25.71 -46.08
CA THR A 69 -14.79 25.73 -44.85
C THR A 69 -15.50 24.97 -43.73
N ILE A 70 -16.84 24.99 -43.70
CA ILE A 70 -17.64 24.26 -42.70
C ILE A 70 -17.60 22.75 -42.99
N VAL A 71 -17.68 22.36 -44.27
CA VAL A 71 -17.61 20.94 -44.68
C VAL A 71 -16.23 20.36 -44.40
N VAL A 72 -15.15 21.08 -44.64
CA VAL A 72 -13.77 20.64 -44.32
C VAL A 72 -13.56 20.55 -42.79
N GLY A 73 -14.10 21.49 -42.01
CA GLY A 73 -14.02 21.44 -40.56
C GLY A 73 -14.77 20.24 -39.95
N LEU A 74 -15.96 19.94 -40.47
CA LEU A 74 -16.75 18.77 -40.05
C LEU A 74 -16.11 17.43 -40.49
N PHE A 75 -15.51 17.39 -41.66
CA PHE A 75 -14.76 16.22 -42.12
C PHE A 75 -13.51 15.96 -41.29
N MET A 76 -12.80 17.00 -40.87
CA MET A 76 -11.67 16.89 -39.94
C MET A 76 -12.10 16.45 -38.52
N ILE A 77 -13.25 16.92 -38.02
CA ILE A 77 -13.79 16.45 -36.74
C ILE A 77 -14.22 14.98 -36.82
N CYS A 78 -14.82 14.54 -37.91
CA CYS A 78 -15.13 13.13 -38.12
C CYS A 78 -13.87 12.27 -38.28
N LEU A 79 -12.83 12.74 -38.93
CA LEU A 79 -11.54 12.03 -39.03
C LEU A 79 -10.81 11.96 -37.70
N PHE A 80 -10.83 13.01 -36.88
CA PHE A 80 -10.25 12.98 -35.54
C PHE A 80 -11.06 12.16 -34.56
N GLY A 81 -12.39 12.05 -34.73
CA GLY A 81 -13.26 11.21 -33.89
C GLY A 81 -13.13 9.70 -34.18
N CYS A 82 -12.55 9.31 -35.32
CA CYS A 82 -12.31 7.90 -35.67
C CYS A 82 -10.93 7.35 -35.26
N PHE A 83 -10.04 8.17 -34.75
CA PHE A 83 -8.71 7.75 -34.28
C PHE A 83 -8.54 7.79 -32.74
N THR A 84 -9.58 7.48 -31.99
CA THR A 84 -9.36 6.85 -30.70
C THR A 84 -9.22 5.37 -30.99
N GLU A 85 -7.99 4.88 -31.14
CA GLU A 85 -7.71 3.46 -31.02
C GLU A 85 -8.21 3.03 -29.63
N GLU A 86 -9.41 2.42 -29.57
CA GLU A 86 -9.74 1.53 -28.48
C GLU A 86 -8.67 0.45 -28.51
N ILE A 87 -7.78 0.46 -27.50
CA ILE A 87 -6.92 -0.69 -27.21
C ILE A 87 -7.89 -1.84 -27.01
N LYS A 88 -8.05 -2.68 -28.01
CA LYS A 88 -8.86 -3.91 -27.93
C LYS A 88 -8.25 -4.75 -26.83
N ASP A 89 -8.96 -4.84 -25.72
CA ASP A 89 -8.74 -5.89 -24.73
C ASP A 89 -8.99 -7.23 -25.42
N THR A 90 -7.90 -7.94 -25.75
CA THR A 90 -7.92 -9.15 -26.57
C THR A 90 -8.11 -10.43 -25.76
N SER A 91 -8.22 -10.34 -24.43
CA SER A 91 -8.50 -11.51 -23.59
C SER A 91 -10.01 -11.64 -23.38
N PRO A 92 -10.66 -12.70 -23.90
CA PRO A 92 -12.07 -12.91 -23.61
C PRO A 92 -12.27 -13.06 -22.09
N PRO A 93 -13.30 -12.44 -21.50
CA PRO A 93 -13.60 -12.51 -20.06
C PRO A 93 -13.75 -13.94 -19.52
N SER A 94 -13.92 -14.92 -20.40
CA SER A 94 -13.99 -16.35 -20.05
C SER A 94 -12.63 -16.97 -19.71
N GLU A 95 -11.51 -16.41 -20.17
CA GLU A 95 -10.19 -17.01 -19.92
C GLU A 95 -9.73 -16.84 -18.48
N ILE A 96 -9.98 -15.69 -17.85
CA ILE A 96 -9.59 -15.47 -16.45
C ILE A 96 -10.18 -16.55 -15.54
N MET A 97 -11.44 -16.95 -15.74
CA MET A 97 -12.08 -17.98 -14.92
C MET A 97 -11.37 -19.32 -15.03
N LYS A 98 -10.88 -19.70 -16.22
CA LYS A 98 -10.18 -20.97 -16.44
C LYS A 98 -8.93 -21.12 -15.56
N HIS A 99 -8.24 -20.02 -15.26
CA HIS A 99 -7.06 -20.06 -14.40
C HIS A 99 -7.39 -20.42 -12.95
N PHE A 100 -8.64 -20.20 -12.51
CA PHE A 100 -9.12 -20.58 -11.18
C PHE A 100 -9.76 -21.99 -11.15
N GLU A 101 -10.05 -22.59 -12.29
CA GLU A 101 -10.68 -23.92 -12.39
C GLU A 101 -9.93 -25.04 -11.65
N PRO A 102 -8.59 -25.09 -11.59
CA PRO A 102 -7.87 -26.09 -10.80
C PRO A 102 -8.28 -26.11 -9.31
N TYR A 103 -8.85 -24.99 -8.82
CA TYR A 103 -9.27 -24.81 -7.42
C TYR A 103 -10.79 -24.63 -7.27
N GLN A 104 -11.60 -24.91 -8.30
CA GLN A 104 -13.05 -24.70 -8.31
C GLN A 104 -13.80 -25.38 -7.15
N ASN A 105 -13.29 -26.51 -6.62
CA ASN A 105 -13.91 -27.19 -5.48
C ASN A 105 -13.84 -26.40 -4.17
N SER A 106 -12.93 -25.43 -4.06
CA SER A 106 -12.74 -24.58 -2.89
C SER A 106 -13.13 -23.11 -3.14
N LEU A 107 -13.51 -22.77 -4.38
CA LEU A 107 -13.82 -21.41 -4.80
C LEU A 107 -15.26 -21.29 -5.29
N GLU A 108 -15.85 -20.11 -5.06
CA GLU A 108 -17.14 -19.70 -5.65
C GLU A 108 -16.86 -18.66 -6.74
N LEU A 109 -16.97 -19.07 -8.02
CA LEU A 109 -16.68 -18.18 -9.14
C LEU A 109 -17.98 -17.65 -9.75
N ARG A 110 -18.09 -16.34 -9.89
CA ARG A 110 -19.14 -15.65 -10.64
C ARG A 110 -18.58 -14.43 -11.34
N LYS A 111 -19.18 -14.00 -12.43
CA LYS A 111 -18.77 -12.79 -13.14
C LYS A 111 -19.98 -11.94 -13.52
N ASP A 112 -19.74 -10.66 -13.71
CA ASP A 112 -20.61 -9.75 -14.47
C ASP A 112 -19.81 -9.16 -15.65
N ASP A 113 -20.26 -8.08 -16.24
CA ASP A 113 -19.58 -7.42 -17.36
C ASP A 113 -18.29 -6.68 -16.96
N THR A 114 -18.06 -6.47 -15.67
CA THR A 114 -16.97 -5.64 -15.14
C THR A 114 -15.97 -6.47 -14.34
N TYR A 115 -16.45 -7.41 -13.53
CA TYR A 115 -15.63 -8.12 -12.57
C TYR A 115 -15.79 -9.64 -12.63
N LEU A 116 -14.69 -10.34 -12.41
CA LEU A 116 -14.69 -11.69 -11.88
C LEU A 116 -14.76 -11.58 -10.34
N TYR A 117 -15.72 -12.27 -9.73
CA TYR A 117 -15.82 -12.41 -8.28
C TYR A 117 -15.35 -13.79 -7.89
N VAL A 118 -14.38 -13.82 -6.98
CA VAL A 118 -13.81 -15.04 -6.44
C VAL A 118 -14.15 -15.14 -4.96
N GLY A 119 -15.08 -16.03 -4.64
CA GLY A 119 -15.38 -16.38 -3.26
C GLY A 119 -14.40 -17.44 -2.79
N SER A 120 -13.79 -17.24 -1.62
CA SER A 120 -12.86 -18.19 -0.99
C SER A 120 -12.96 -18.12 0.52
N ASN A 121 -12.28 -19.02 1.20
CA ASN A 121 -12.07 -18.95 2.64
C ASN A 121 -10.63 -18.55 3.01
N GLY A 122 -9.78 -18.23 2.04
CA GLY A 122 -8.38 -17.89 2.26
C GLY A 122 -7.52 -19.02 2.86
N PHE A 123 -8.00 -20.28 2.78
CA PHE A 123 -7.41 -21.43 3.44
C PHE A 123 -6.84 -22.39 2.38
N PRO A 124 -5.53 -22.38 2.11
CA PRO A 124 -4.92 -23.24 1.11
C PRO A 124 -4.91 -24.71 1.51
N ASP A 125 -4.59 -25.59 0.58
CA ASP A 125 -4.48 -27.04 0.79
C ASP A 125 -3.09 -27.50 1.26
N HIS A 126 -2.11 -26.61 1.32
CA HIS A 126 -0.77 -26.87 1.85
C HIS A 126 -0.67 -26.59 3.37
N PRO A 127 0.36 -27.11 4.07
CA PRO A 127 0.66 -26.74 5.44
C PRO A 127 0.91 -25.24 5.58
N MET A 128 0.32 -24.62 6.59
CA MET A 128 0.42 -23.19 6.86
C MET A 128 1.27 -22.91 8.09
N MET A 129 1.95 -21.77 8.12
CA MET A 129 2.68 -21.23 9.27
C MET A 129 3.95 -22.00 9.66
N VAL A 130 4.21 -23.18 9.12
CA VAL A 130 5.34 -24.03 9.51
C VAL A 130 6.68 -23.34 9.19
N GLY A 131 7.61 -23.35 10.15
CA GLY A 131 8.92 -22.70 10.00
C GLY A 131 9.01 -21.29 10.59
N ILE A 132 7.90 -20.59 10.79
CA ILE A 132 7.86 -19.22 11.30
C ILE A 132 8.46 -19.11 12.70
N LYS A 133 9.32 -18.10 12.90
CA LYS A 133 9.98 -17.77 14.18
C LYS A 133 9.54 -16.41 14.73
N ALA A 134 9.14 -15.49 13.88
CA ALA A 134 8.62 -14.17 14.26
C ALA A 134 7.10 -14.22 14.44
N TRP A 135 6.61 -14.94 15.45
CA TRP A 135 5.20 -15.28 15.64
C TRP A 135 4.52 -14.45 16.73
N GLN A 136 3.32 -13.92 16.45
CA GLN A 136 2.48 -13.18 17.40
C GLN A 136 1.24 -14.01 17.81
N GLN A 137 1.38 -15.31 17.85
CA GLN A 137 0.36 -16.27 18.26
C GLN A 137 -0.90 -16.32 17.37
N GLN A 138 -0.80 -15.85 16.10
CA GLN A 138 -1.85 -16.03 15.12
C GLN A 138 -1.95 -17.51 14.71
N VAL A 139 -3.17 -17.92 14.36
CA VAL A 139 -3.44 -19.26 13.81
C VAL A 139 -4.29 -19.12 12.55
N PRO A 140 -4.15 -19.98 11.54
CA PRO A 140 -4.99 -19.92 10.35
C PRO A 140 -6.46 -20.15 10.68
N ILE A 141 -7.34 -19.19 10.38
CA ILE A 141 -8.79 -19.32 10.50
C ILE A 141 -9.42 -19.06 9.13
N PRO A 142 -10.31 -19.95 8.63
CA PRO A 142 -11.04 -19.70 7.40
C PRO A 142 -11.80 -18.38 7.46
N GLN A 143 -11.66 -17.55 6.41
CA GLN A 143 -12.24 -16.23 6.33
C GLN A 143 -13.52 -16.22 5.48
N PRO A 144 -14.48 -15.30 5.74
CA PRO A 144 -15.74 -15.27 5.01
C PRO A 144 -15.65 -14.42 3.72
N TYR A 145 -14.70 -14.69 2.84
CA TYR A 145 -14.55 -13.98 1.57
C TYR A 145 -15.55 -14.45 0.52
N LYS A 146 -16.87 -14.38 0.83
CA LYS A 146 -17.95 -14.93 0.01
C LYS A 146 -19.08 -13.92 -0.23
N GLY A 147 -19.90 -14.20 -1.23
CA GLY A 147 -21.08 -13.38 -1.54
C GLY A 147 -20.70 -11.92 -1.83
N SER A 148 -21.22 -10.96 -1.08
CA SER A 148 -20.89 -9.53 -1.21
C SER A 148 -19.46 -9.20 -0.73
N ASN A 149 -18.86 -10.07 0.10
CA ASN A 149 -17.49 -9.97 0.60
C ASN A 149 -16.49 -10.81 -0.24
N ALA A 150 -16.82 -11.18 -1.49
CA ALA A 150 -15.91 -11.88 -2.39
C ALA A 150 -14.85 -10.93 -2.98
N TRP A 151 -13.71 -11.49 -3.38
CA TRP A 151 -12.67 -10.78 -4.12
C TRP A 151 -13.20 -10.32 -5.48
N ARG A 152 -12.72 -9.18 -5.97
CA ARG A 152 -13.10 -8.61 -7.25
C ARG A 152 -11.87 -8.38 -8.10
N ILE A 153 -11.83 -8.96 -9.29
CA ILE A 153 -10.78 -8.78 -10.27
C ILE A 153 -11.44 -8.15 -11.50
N THR A 154 -10.97 -6.98 -11.91
CA THR A 154 -11.54 -6.33 -13.10
C THR A 154 -11.26 -7.17 -14.35
N LEU A 155 -12.29 -7.34 -15.18
CA LEU A 155 -12.19 -8.02 -16.47
C LEU A 155 -11.59 -7.15 -17.59
N ARG A 156 -11.44 -5.86 -17.32
CA ARG A 156 -10.93 -4.86 -18.27
C ARG A 156 -9.86 -4.00 -17.62
N PRO A 157 -8.67 -4.56 -17.33
CA PRO A 157 -7.58 -3.82 -16.74
C PRO A 157 -7.12 -2.68 -17.64
N LYS A 158 -6.79 -1.54 -17.07
CA LYS A 158 -6.27 -0.38 -17.78
C LYS A 158 -5.00 0.11 -17.09
N LEU A 159 -3.99 0.48 -17.87
CA LEU A 159 -2.78 1.09 -17.32
C LEU A 159 -3.10 2.44 -16.68
N SER A 160 -2.53 2.67 -15.52
CA SER A 160 -2.66 3.94 -14.80
C SER A 160 -1.60 4.94 -15.25
N ALA A 161 -2.00 6.18 -15.49
CA ALA A 161 -1.06 7.29 -15.66
C ALA A 161 -0.29 7.62 -14.36
N LYS A 162 -0.80 7.15 -13.19
CA LYS A 162 -0.20 7.32 -11.86
C LYS A 162 -0.19 5.98 -11.13
N PRO A 163 0.70 5.06 -11.51
CA PRO A 163 0.79 3.75 -10.88
C PRO A 163 1.21 3.88 -9.40
N ILE A 164 0.88 2.87 -8.59
CA ILE A 164 1.07 2.91 -7.15
C ILE A 164 2.16 1.93 -6.74
N SER A 165 3.27 2.45 -6.27
CA SER A 165 4.41 1.64 -5.82
C SER A 165 4.18 1.06 -4.43
N GLY A 166 4.36 -0.24 -4.28
CA GLY A 166 4.34 -0.95 -3.01
C GLY A 166 5.44 -0.54 -2.03
N LYS A 167 6.51 0.10 -2.52
CA LYS A 167 7.56 0.68 -1.67
C LYS A 167 7.11 1.89 -0.86
N LYS A 168 6.00 2.53 -1.25
CA LYS A 168 5.54 3.80 -0.66
C LYS A 168 4.09 3.75 -0.16
N ALA A 169 3.36 2.70 -0.50
CA ALA A 169 1.93 2.53 -0.20
C ALA A 169 1.54 1.06 -0.21
N LEU A 170 0.27 0.76 0.02
CA LEU A 170 -0.29 -0.59 -0.04
C LEU A 170 0.25 -1.52 1.07
N TYR A 171 0.54 -0.96 2.24
CA TYR A 171 0.97 -1.73 3.42
C TYR A 171 -0.20 -2.39 4.15
N SER A 172 -1.44 -2.13 3.71
CA SER A 172 -2.66 -2.68 4.31
C SER A 172 -3.49 -3.42 3.28
N GLY A 173 -3.88 -4.66 3.59
CA GLY A 173 -4.70 -5.49 2.73
C GLY A 173 -3.96 -6.05 1.52
N ALA A 174 -4.72 -6.77 0.69
CA ALA A 174 -4.16 -7.45 -0.47
C ALA A 174 -3.85 -6.49 -1.62
N ILE A 175 -2.84 -6.86 -2.41
CA ILE A 175 -2.49 -6.25 -3.70
C ILE A 175 -2.80 -7.20 -4.86
N ALA A 176 -2.97 -8.49 -4.56
CA ALA A 176 -3.30 -9.52 -5.55
C ALA A 176 -4.10 -10.67 -4.91
N LEU A 177 -4.63 -11.55 -5.73
CA LEU A 177 -5.29 -12.78 -5.36
C LEU A 177 -4.65 -13.95 -6.11
N ALA A 178 -4.17 -14.95 -5.38
CA ALA A 178 -3.67 -16.19 -5.95
C ALA A 178 -4.82 -17.04 -6.53
N ILE A 179 -4.54 -17.87 -7.52
CA ILE A 179 -5.56 -18.71 -8.19
C ILE A 179 -6.22 -19.73 -7.25
N ASN A 180 -5.60 -20.04 -6.12
CA ASN A 180 -6.19 -20.86 -5.05
C ASN A 180 -7.08 -20.07 -4.07
N GLY A 181 -7.32 -18.78 -4.35
CA GLY A 181 -8.18 -17.91 -3.54
C GLY A 181 -7.55 -17.35 -2.27
N VAL A 182 -6.25 -17.52 -2.09
CA VAL A 182 -5.50 -16.91 -0.98
C VAL A 182 -5.05 -15.51 -1.38
N PRO A 183 -5.32 -14.48 -0.56
CA PRO A 183 -4.87 -13.12 -0.85
C PRO A 183 -3.34 -13.01 -0.80
N ILE A 184 -2.81 -12.08 -1.57
CA ILE A 184 -1.39 -11.75 -1.60
C ILE A 184 -1.25 -10.30 -1.17
N PHE A 185 -0.48 -10.08 -0.11
CA PHE A 185 -0.20 -8.76 0.43
C PHE A 185 1.13 -8.23 -0.12
N ASN A 186 1.43 -6.98 0.14
CA ASN A 186 2.71 -6.37 -0.20
C ASN A 186 3.87 -7.16 0.42
N ALA A 187 4.98 -7.33 -0.31
CA ALA A 187 6.20 -7.94 0.21
C ALA A 187 6.74 -7.24 1.47
N LEU A 188 6.41 -5.97 1.63
CA LEU A 188 6.66 -5.23 2.86
C LEU A 188 5.47 -5.38 3.80
N ASN A 189 5.75 -5.64 5.07
CA ASN A 189 4.72 -5.60 6.11
C ASN A 189 4.28 -4.15 6.40
N ASN A 190 3.29 -4.00 7.27
CA ASN A 190 2.76 -2.70 7.66
C ASN A 190 3.76 -1.80 8.44
N ARG A 191 4.98 -2.26 8.66
CA ARG A 191 6.11 -1.51 9.23
C ARG A 191 7.11 -1.06 8.15
N GLY A 192 6.90 -1.50 6.90
CA GLY A 192 7.85 -1.31 5.80
C GLY A 192 9.05 -2.27 5.84
N ASP A 193 9.01 -3.33 6.70
CA ASP A 193 10.04 -4.36 6.73
C ASP A 193 9.74 -5.41 5.63
N ASP A 194 10.78 -5.93 4.99
CA ASP A 194 10.68 -7.08 4.08
C ASP A 194 10.31 -8.34 4.89
N THR A 195 9.11 -8.88 4.64
CA THR A 195 8.53 -10.01 5.41
C THR A 195 9.35 -11.28 5.26
N TYR A 196 9.91 -11.52 4.07
CA TYR A 196 10.75 -12.69 3.81
C TYR A 196 12.05 -12.61 4.59
N LEU A 197 12.75 -11.48 4.52
CA LEU A 197 14.00 -11.27 5.26
C LEU A 197 13.77 -11.20 6.78
N ALA A 198 12.60 -10.74 7.21
CA ALA A 198 12.22 -10.71 8.63
C ALA A 198 11.93 -12.10 9.23
N GLY A 199 11.86 -13.16 8.41
CA GLY A 199 11.54 -14.52 8.86
C GLY A 199 10.10 -14.66 9.35
N GLU A 200 9.19 -13.86 8.80
CA GLU A 200 7.76 -13.86 9.15
C GLU A 200 6.95 -14.88 8.31
N LEU A 201 7.57 -15.48 7.29
CA LEU A 201 6.88 -16.33 6.32
C LEU A 201 7.19 -17.81 6.52
N ASP A 202 6.23 -18.65 6.17
CA ASP A 202 6.39 -20.09 6.07
C ASP A 202 7.05 -20.51 4.73
N ASP A 203 7.19 -21.82 4.51
CA ASP A 203 7.82 -22.39 3.32
C ASP A 203 7.05 -22.09 2.01
N PHE A 204 5.78 -21.67 2.12
CA PHE A 204 4.92 -21.31 0.99
C PHE A 204 4.83 -19.79 0.78
N GLY A 205 5.54 -19.02 1.58
CA GLY A 205 5.63 -17.57 1.45
C GLY A 205 4.46 -16.80 2.06
N GLY A 206 3.77 -17.40 3.01
CA GLY A 206 2.64 -16.81 3.71
C GLY A 206 2.75 -16.83 5.22
N HIS A 207 1.84 -16.12 5.86
CA HIS A 207 1.60 -16.15 7.29
C HIS A 207 0.18 -15.68 7.63
N CYS A 208 -0.21 -15.71 8.90
CA CYS A 208 -1.46 -15.13 9.35
C CYS A 208 -1.28 -13.69 9.82
N GLY A 209 -2.18 -12.82 9.41
CA GLY A 209 -2.32 -11.47 9.93
C GLY A 209 -2.99 -11.41 11.30
N LYS A 210 -3.27 -10.18 11.77
CA LYS A 210 -3.92 -9.96 13.08
C LYS A 210 -5.35 -10.46 13.18
N GLY A 211 -5.99 -10.70 12.04
CA GLY A 211 -7.33 -11.29 11.94
C GLY A 211 -7.32 -12.82 11.90
N ASP A 212 -6.17 -13.45 12.17
CA ASP A 212 -5.97 -14.90 11.96
C ASP A 212 -6.21 -15.29 10.48
N ASP A 213 -6.05 -14.33 9.57
CA ASP A 213 -6.22 -14.40 8.12
C ASP A 213 -4.91 -14.81 7.45
N TYR A 214 -4.85 -16.02 6.88
CA TYR A 214 -3.67 -16.45 6.13
C TYR A 214 -3.57 -15.72 4.79
N HIS A 215 -2.36 -15.26 4.44
CA HIS A 215 -2.06 -14.59 3.18
C HIS A 215 -0.59 -14.75 2.80
N TYR A 216 -0.30 -14.66 1.49
CA TYR A 216 1.06 -14.66 0.96
C TYR A 216 1.65 -13.23 0.96
N HIS A 217 2.98 -13.15 1.01
CA HIS A 217 3.76 -11.92 0.80
C HIS A 217 4.78 -12.04 -0.33
N ILE A 218 5.08 -13.29 -0.74
CA ILE A 218 5.92 -13.58 -1.89
C ILE A 218 5.15 -14.48 -2.87
N ALA A 219 5.72 -14.69 -4.04
CA ALA A 219 5.08 -15.46 -5.09
C ALA A 219 4.78 -16.90 -4.68
N PRO A 220 3.52 -17.35 -4.72
CA PRO A 220 3.14 -18.72 -4.45
C PRO A 220 3.45 -19.63 -5.67
N VAL A 221 4.74 -19.75 -6.02
CA VAL A 221 5.19 -20.46 -7.24
C VAL A 221 4.86 -21.96 -7.25
N HIS A 222 4.57 -22.56 -6.09
CA HIS A 222 4.07 -23.92 -5.99
C HIS A 222 2.75 -24.15 -6.77
N LEU A 223 1.99 -23.07 -7.03
CA LEU A 223 0.75 -23.11 -7.79
C LEU A 223 0.98 -23.38 -9.29
N GLU A 224 2.18 -23.12 -9.81
CA GLU A 224 2.52 -23.44 -11.22
C GLU A 224 2.29 -24.91 -11.55
N LYS A 225 2.45 -25.80 -10.56
CA LYS A 225 2.24 -27.24 -10.75
C LYS A 225 0.83 -27.58 -11.23
N LEU A 226 -0.20 -26.86 -10.72
CA LEU A 226 -1.60 -27.08 -11.11
C LEU A 226 -2.05 -26.07 -12.18
N ALA A 227 -1.57 -24.84 -12.15
CA ALA A 227 -1.85 -23.84 -13.17
C ALA A 227 -1.37 -24.30 -14.56
N GLY A 228 -0.28 -25.04 -14.60
CA GLY A 228 0.45 -25.34 -15.82
C GLY A 228 1.44 -24.26 -16.20
N LYS A 229 2.53 -24.68 -16.84
CA LYS A 229 3.59 -23.78 -17.28
C LYS A 229 3.06 -22.71 -18.25
N GLY A 230 3.42 -21.45 -18.02
CA GLY A 230 3.01 -20.33 -18.86
C GLY A 230 1.61 -19.79 -18.54
N ASN A 231 0.94 -20.32 -17.51
CA ASN A 231 -0.32 -19.77 -17.01
C ASN A 231 -0.09 -18.89 -15.78
N PRO A 232 -0.98 -17.90 -15.52
CA PRO A 232 -0.91 -17.09 -14.32
C PRO A 232 -1.08 -17.91 -13.05
N ILE A 233 -0.34 -17.57 -12.01
CA ILE A 233 -0.49 -18.12 -10.64
C ILE A 233 -1.32 -17.21 -9.74
N ALA A 234 -1.54 -15.96 -10.16
CA ALA A 234 -2.31 -14.96 -9.42
C ALA A 234 -2.81 -13.86 -10.37
N TYR A 235 -3.69 -13.03 -9.87
CA TYR A 235 -4.12 -11.78 -10.49
C TYR A 235 -3.94 -10.62 -9.52
N ALA A 236 -3.28 -9.55 -9.95
CA ALA A 236 -3.22 -8.31 -9.20
C ALA A 236 -4.63 -7.67 -9.12
N LEU A 237 -4.90 -6.90 -8.07
CA LEU A 237 -6.22 -6.28 -7.90
C LEU A 237 -6.53 -5.19 -8.93
N ASP A 238 -5.57 -4.80 -9.75
CA ASP A 238 -5.77 -3.98 -10.95
C ASP A 238 -6.18 -4.80 -12.19
N GLY A 239 -6.29 -6.13 -12.06
CA GLY A 239 -6.77 -7.05 -13.08
C GLY A 239 -5.69 -7.67 -13.95
N PHE A 240 -4.44 -7.23 -13.88
CA PHE A 240 -3.35 -7.82 -14.67
C PHE A 240 -2.88 -9.15 -14.06
N PRO A 241 -2.56 -10.15 -14.93
CA PRO A 241 -2.10 -11.46 -14.49
C PRO A 241 -0.68 -11.42 -13.90
N ILE A 242 -0.42 -12.31 -12.97
CA ILE A 242 0.89 -12.53 -12.34
C ILE A 242 1.36 -13.94 -12.67
N TYR A 243 2.52 -14.05 -13.28
CA TYR A 243 3.15 -15.31 -13.67
C TYR A 243 4.23 -15.73 -12.66
N GLY A 244 4.68 -16.97 -12.77
CA GLY A 244 5.79 -17.49 -11.99
C GLY A 244 7.13 -16.84 -12.36
N TYR A 245 8.23 -17.58 -12.13
CA TYR A 245 9.58 -17.07 -12.41
C TYR A 245 9.95 -17.03 -13.89
N THR A 246 9.16 -17.63 -14.76
CA THR A 246 9.48 -17.73 -16.19
C THR A 246 8.33 -17.22 -17.06
N ASP A 247 8.68 -16.72 -18.21
CA ASP A 247 7.72 -16.38 -19.26
C ASP A 247 7.21 -17.63 -20.01
N SER A 248 6.39 -17.43 -21.03
CA SER A 248 5.82 -18.50 -21.85
C SER A 248 6.87 -19.36 -22.58
N GLU A 249 8.09 -18.82 -22.79
CA GLU A 249 9.22 -19.55 -23.38
C GLU A 249 10.04 -20.32 -22.32
N GLY A 250 9.73 -20.13 -21.04
CA GLY A 250 10.46 -20.74 -19.93
C GLY A 250 11.74 -20.01 -19.54
N LYS A 251 11.91 -18.75 -19.94
CA LYS A 251 13.05 -17.90 -19.59
C LYS A 251 12.69 -16.97 -18.42
N GLU A 252 13.65 -16.70 -17.54
CA GLU A 252 13.49 -15.65 -16.51
C GLU A 252 13.49 -14.28 -17.23
N PRO A 253 12.43 -13.45 -17.08
CA PRO A 253 12.41 -12.12 -17.66
C PRO A 253 13.47 -11.23 -17.02
N THR A 254 14.24 -10.49 -17.85
CA THR A 254 15.31 -9.61 -17.39
C THR A 254 15.02 -8.13 -17.55
N ASP A 255 13.94 -7.78 -18.25
CA ASP A 255 13.53 -6.45 -18.67
C ASP A 255 12.28 -5.95 -17.92
N LEU A 256 12.09 -6.38 -16.67
CA LEU A 256 10.97 -5.98 -15.84
C LEU A 256 11.14 -4.54 -15.32
N ASP A 257 10.05 -3.80 -15.24
CA ASP A 257 9.99 -2.48 -14.63
C ASP A 257 10.02 -2.54 -13.09
N GLU A 258 9.87 -1.40 -12.42
CA GLU A 258 9.88 -1.31 -10.95
C GLU A 258 8.71 -2.05 -10.26
N PHE A 259 7.69 -2.44 -11.01
CA PHE A 259 6.53 -3.21 -10.54
C PHE A 259 6.69 -4.72 -10.77
N ASN A 260 7.84 -5.19 -11.24
CA ASN A 260 8.06 -6.57 -11.71
C ASN A 260 7.15 -6.95 -12.88
N GLY A 261 6.94 -6.03 -13.82
CA GLY A 261 6.11 -6.30 -14.98
C GLY A 261 6.69 -5.74 -16.27
N ARG A 262 6.10 -6.15 -17.37
CA ARG A 262 6.38 -5.66 -18.74
C ARG A 262 5.16 -5.77 -19.63
N MET A 263 5.20 -5.08 -20.77
CA MET A 263 4.22 -5.25 -21.83
C MET A 263 4.54 -6.50 -22.65
N GLU A 264 3.56 -7.34 -22.89
CA GLU A 264 3.62 -8.48 -23.80
C GLU A 264 2.31 -8.58 -24.59
N ASN A 265 2.39 -8.63 -25.92
CA ASN A 265 1.23 -8.76 -26.82
C ASN A 265 0.11 -7.76 -26.47
N ASP A 266 0.48 -6.48 -26.32
CA ASP A 266 -0.40 -5.35 -26.00
C ASP A 266 -1.07 -5.44 -24.61
N SER A 267 -0.67 -6.38 -23.75
CA SER A 267 -1.15 -6.51 -22.38
C SER A 267 0.00 -6.43 -21.38
N TYR A 268 -0.25 -5.81 -20.23
CA TYR A 268 0.74 -5.77 -19.17
C TYR A 268 0.68 -7.05 -18.33
N ARG A 269 1.84 -7.58 -17.97
CA ARG A 269 1.99 -8.80 -17.19
C ARG A 269 2.98 -8.59 -16.07
N TYR A 270 2.66 -9.08 -14.88
CA TYR A 270 3.58 -9.17 -13.77
C TYR A 270 4.29 -10.53 -13.75
N TYR A 271 5.52 -10.53 -13.25
CA TYR A 271 6.32 -11.73 -13.08
C TYR A 271 6.83 -11.83 -11.65
N SER A 272 6.91 -13.04 -11.14
CA SER A 272 7.55 -13.34 -9.87
C SER A 272 9.06 -13.28 -10.02
N THR A 273 9.76 -12.86 -8.97
CA THR A 273 11.22 -12.81 -8.94
C THR A 273 11.77 -13.39 -7.63
N LYS A 274 13.01 -13.84 -7.67
CA LYS A 274 13.73 -14.35 -6.48
C LYS A 274 14.28 -13.24 -5.59
N LYS A 275 14.20 -11.99 -6.06
CA LYS A 275 14.64 -10.78 -5.38
C LYS A 275 13.44 -9.90 -5.09
N PHE A 276 13.57 -9.02 -4.09
CA PHE A 276 12.55 -8.00 -3.81
C PHE A 276 12.14 -7.27 -5.10
N PRO A 277 10.86 -7.07 -5.35
CA PRO A 277 9.70 -7.28 -4.50
C PRO A 277 9.04 -8.68 -4.57
N TYR A 278 9.71 -9.69 -5.09
CA TYR A 278 9.34 -11.12 -5.17
C TYR A 278 8.10 -11.41 -6.03
N ILE A 279 7.12 -10.53 -6.03
CA ILE A 279 5.87 -10.56 -6.78
C ILE A 279 5.61 -9.17 -7.37
N ASN A 280 4.38 -8.80 -7.74
CA ASN A 280 4.09 -7.45 -8.20
C ASN A 280 4.53 -6.38 -7.18
N GLY A 281 5.41 -5.48 -7.59
CA GLY A 281 5.99 -4.42 -6.74
C GLY A 281 5.04 -3.25 -6.45
N GLY A 282 3.75 -3.44 -6.68
CA GLY A 282 2.67 -2.46 -6.57
C GLY A 282 1.63 -2.68 -7.64
N LEU A 283 0.89 -1.64 -8.03
CA LEU A 283 -0.19 -1.71 -9.00
C LEU A 283 0.08 -0.75 -10.17
N ARG A 284 0.27 -1.34 -11.37
CA ARG A 284 0.54 -0.62 -12.62
C ARG A 284 -0.75 -0.13 -13.27
N GLY A 285 -1.86 -0.81 -12.98
CA GLY A 285 -3.18 -0.52 -13.48
C GLY A 285 -3.96 0.48 -12.62
N VAL A 286 -5.15 0.82 -13.11
CA VAL A 286 -6.09 1.72 -12.42
C VAL A 286 -6.79 0.97 -11.29
N VAL A 287 -6.70 1.51 -10.07
CA VAL A 287 -7.43 1.03 -8.89
C VAL A 287 -7.93 2.21 -8.06
N ASN A 288 -8.96 1.98 -7.27
CA ASN A 288 -9.37 2.89 -6.23
C ASN A 288 -8.64 2.58 -4.92
N ILE A 289 -8.21 3.60 -4.20
CA ILE A 289 -7.53 3.47 -2.92
C ILE A 289 -8.35 4.18 -1.84
N ARG A 290 -8.53 3.50 -0.71
CA ARG A 290 -9.08 4.10 0.50
C ARG A 290 -8.11 3.90 1.67
N GLY A 291 -7.56 4.98 2.18
CA GLY A 291 -6.44 4.91 3.10
C GLY A 291 -5.21 4.33 2.39
N ASP A 292 -4.70 3.21 2.91
CA ASP A 292 -3.51 2.54 2.39
C ASP A 292 -3.83 1.13 1.83
N ARG A 293 -5.03 0.96 1.25
CA ARG A 293 -5.50 -0.32 0.68
C ARG A 293 -6.34 -0.12 -0.57
N VAL A 294 -6.36 -1.12 -1.44
CA VAL A 294 -7.28 -1.16 -2.58
C VAL A 294 -8.73 -1.26 -2.07
N ASP A 295 -9.65 -0.50 -2.65
CA ASP A 295 -11.07 -0.49 -2.28
C ASP A 295 -11.93 -0.57 -3.56
N PRO A 296 -12.88 -1.47 -3.66
CA PRO A 296 -13.29 -2.45 -2.64
C PRO A 296 -12.44 -3.72 -2.62
N GLN A 297 -12.19 -4.24 -1.43
CA GLN A 297 -11.68 -5.60 -1.23
C GLN A 297 -12.35 -6.24 -0.02
N PRO A 298 -12.34 -7.57 0.12
CA PRO A 298 -12.90 -8.27 1.26
C PRO A 298 -12.33 -7.81 2.60
N ARG A 299 -13.13 -8.01 3.63
CA ARG A 299 -12.72 -7.80 5.02
C ARG A 299 -12.58 -9.14 5.70
N ASP A 300 -11.50 -9.29 6.43
CA ASP A 300 -11.29 -10.33 7.41
C ASP A 300 -12.34 -10.27 8.54
N ASN A 301 -12.49 -11.36 9.24
CA ASN A 301 -13.38 -11.46 10.41
C ASN A 301 -12.57 -11.91 11.63
N PRO A 302 -11.92 -10.97 12.34
CA PRO A 302 -11.19 -11.28 13.56
C PRO A 302 -12.11 -11.91 14.60
N ILE A 303 -11.74 -13.10 15.10
CA ILE A 303 -12.55 -13.85 16.07
C ILE A 303 -12.11 -13.58 17.48
N ARG A 304 -10.82 -13.32 17.68
CA ARG A 304 -10.20 -13.10 18.99
C ARG A 304 -9.27 -11.89 18.97
N PRO A 305 -8.91 -11.32 20.12
CA PRO A 305 -7.90 -10.27 20.20
C PRO A 305 -6.57 -10.74 19.60
N PRO A 306 -5.79 -9.84 18.94
CA PRO A 306 -4.45 -10.18 18.49
C PRO A 306 -3.57 -10.64 19.66
N GLY A 307 -2.79 -11.70 19.43
CA GLY A 307 -1.84 -12.21 20.40
C GLY A 307 -0.58 -11.34 20.49
N GLU A 308 0.14 -11.49 21.59
CA GLU A 308 1.44 -10.87 21.79
C GLU A 308 2.57 -11.71 21.15
N PRO A 309 3.70 -11.09 20.74
CA PRO A 309 4.84 -11.82 20.20
C PRO A 309 5.38 -12.87 21.17
N LEU A 310 5.38 -14.13 20.78
CA LEU A 310 5.93 -15.24 21.56
C LEU A 310 7.37 -15.52 21.14
N ARG A 311 8.32 -14.87 21.83
CA ARG A 311 9.73 -14.95 21.50
C ARG A 311 10.32 -16.32 21.79
N GLY A 312 11.16 -16.80 20.86
CA GLY A 312 11.80 -18.11 20.95
C GLY A 312 10.90 -19.25 20.47
N ALA A 313 9.65 -18.96 20.12
CA ALA A 313 8.80 -19.96 19.49
C ALA A 313 9.22 -20.19 18.03
N LYS A 314 9.12 -21.46 17.59
CA LYS A 314 9.21 -21.87 16.19
C LYS A 314 8.02 -22.77 15.90
N ILE A 315 7.22 -22.43 14.92
CA ILE A 315 6.10 -23.29 14.49
C ILE A 315 6.67 -24.50 13.78
N THR A 316 6.24 -25.70 14.21
CA THR A 316 6.79 -26.97 13.75
C THR A 316 5.80 -27.79 12.94
N ASP A 317 4.49 -27.57 13.14
CA ASP A 317 3.47 -28.38 12.48
C ASP A 317 2.11 -27.65 12.45
N PHE A 318 1.32 -27.92 11.40
CA PHE A 318 -0.07 -27.50 11.30
C PHE A 318 -0.95 -28.67 10.81
N ILE A 319 -1.78 -29.19 11.69
CA ILE A 319 -2.63 -30.36 11.44
C ILE A 319 -4.06 -29.90 11.18
N ARG A 320 -4.68 -30.41 10.12
CA ARG A 320 -6.06 -30.15 9.71
C ARG A 320 -6.92 -31.40 9.90
N ASP A 321 -8.10 -31.23 10.45
CA ASP A 321 -9.22 -32.20 10.40
C ASP A 321 -10.45 -31.41 9.94
N ASP A 322 -10.55 -31.22 8.63
CA ASP A 322 -11.63 -30.40 8.02
C ASP A 322 -13.00 -31.07 8.26
N GLY A 323 -13.06 -32.41 8.37
CA GLY A 323 -14.31 -33.13 8.69
C GLY A 323 -14.86 -32.80 10.06
N LYS A 324 -14.01 -32.44 11.00
CA LYS A 324 -14.37 -31.98 12.35
C LYS A 324 -14.23 -30.49 12.56
N ASN A 325 -13.84 -29.73 11.54
CA ASN A 325 -13.48 -28.31 11.64
C ASN A 325 -12.51 -28.03 12.81
N THR A 326 -11.53 -28.94 12.98
CA THR A 326 -10.57 -28.89 14.09
C THR A 326 -9.15 -28.80 13.56
N TYR A 327 -8.40 -27.89 14.10
CA TYR A 327 -7.06 -27.53 13.65
C TYR A 327 -6.10 -27.52 14.83
N THR A 328 -4.85 -27.92 14.62
CA THR A 328 -3.82 -27.89 15.66
C THR A 328 -2.51 -27.34 15.12
N LEU A 329 -2.09 -26.22 15.67
CA LEU A 329 -0.78 -25.62 15.40
C LEU A 329 0.17 -26.02 16.52
N LYS A 330 1.27 -26.70 16.19
CA LYS A 330 2.32 -27.06 17.13
C LYS A 330 3.51 -26.12 16.99
N TYR A 331 4.14 -25.82 18.09
CA TYR A 331 5.35 -25.00 18.11
C TYR A 331 6.33 -25.46 19.18
N ASP A 332 7.60 -25.34 18.88
CA ASP A 332 8.67 -25.46 19.87
C ASP A 332 8.85 -24.12 20.60
N LEU A 333 9.00 -24.18 21.91
CA LEU A 333 9.39 -23.05 22.74
C LEU A 333 10.49 -23.48 23.69
N HIS A 334 11.71 -23.06 23.41
CA HIS A 334 12.90 -23.44 24.19
C HIS A 334 13.13 -24.95 24.29
N GLY A 335 13.00 -25.67 23.16
CA GLY A 335 13.19 -27.11 23.08
C GLY A 335 12.00 -27.93 23.62
N LYS A 336 10.84 -27.29 23.86
CA LYS A 336 9.63 -27.96 24.36
C LYS A 336 8.46 -27.74 23.43
N THR A 337 7.78 -28.84 23.06
CA THR A 337 6.61 -28.79 22.18
C THR A 337 5.38 -28.30 22.92
N ASN A 338 4.72 -27.32 22.35
CA ASN A 338 3.44 -26.73 22.78
C ASN A 338 2.45 -26.79 21.62
N ALA A 339 1.17 -26.58 21.90
CA ALA A 339 0.14 -26.60 20.86
C ALA A 339 -0.99 -25.60 21.12
N VAL A 340 -1.55 -25.09 20.04
CA VAL A 340 -2.85 -24.40 20.02
C VAL A 340 -3.78 -25.25 19.17
N LYS A 341 -4.79 -25.85 19.81
CA LYS A 341 -5.85 -26.58 19.14
C LYS A 341 -7.12 -25.72 19.13
N TYR A 342 -7.78 -25.61 18.00
CA TYR A 342 -9.04 -24.89 17.93
C TYR A 342 -10.07 -25.61 17.05
N THR A 343 -11.34 -25.41 17.39
CA THR A 343 -12.48 -26.01 16.70
C THR A 343 -13.49 -24.93 16.35
N ILE A 344 -13.96 -24.94 15.12
CA ILE A 344 -15.04 -24.09 14.65
C ILE A 344 -16.35 -24.86 14.86
N ASN A 345 -17.12 -24.42 15.85
CA ASN A 345 -18.33 -25.11 16.26
C ASN A 345 -19.51 -24.81 15.32
N LYS A 346 -20.47 -25.71 15.24
CA LYS A 346 -21.68 -25.55 14.41
C LYS A 346 -22.55 -24.37 14.83
N ASP A 347 -22.47 -23.93 16.08
CA ASP A 347 -23.18 -22.77 16.62
C ASP A 347 -22.48 -21.42 16.33
N GLY A 348 -21.42 -21.44 15.51
CA GLY A 348 -20.64 -20.26 15.14
C GLY A 348 -19.66 -19.79 16.22
N THR A 349 -19.45 -20.56 17.28
CA THR A 349 -18.39 -20.28 18.25
C THR A 349 -17.07 -20.94 17.85
N TYR A 350 -15.97 -20.47 18.42
CA TYR A 350 -14.61 -20.95 18.21
C TYR A 350 -14.02 -21.32 19.55
N SER A 351 -13.76 -22.62 19.76
CA SER A 351 -13.16 -23.14 20.99
C SER A 351 -11.67 -23.31 20.81
N PHE A 352 -10.87 -22.66 21.66
CA PHE A 352 -9.41 -22.76 21.66
C PHE A 352 -8.93 -23.50 22.90
N VAL A 353 -7.93 -24.36 22.71
CA VAL A 353 -7.21 -25.05 23.78
C VAL A 353 -5.71 -24.79 23.61
N TYR A 354 -5.11 -24.10 24.55
CA TYR A 354 -3.68 -23.82 24.59
C TYR A 354 -3.02 -24.82 25.52
N GLN A 355 -2.22 -25.73 24.95
CA GLN A 355 -1.54 -26.79 25.70
C GLN A 355 -0.05 -26.51 25.78
N ASN A 356 0.49 -26.44 26.98
CA ASN A 356 1.93 -26.33 27.18
C ASN A 356 2.62 -27.69 27.24
N ALA A 357 3.94 -27.69 27.15
CA ALA A 357 4.77 -28.90 27.17
C ALA A 357 4.64 -29.77 28.42
N ASN A 358 4.12 -29.23 29.54
CA ASN A 358 3.90 -29.95 30.78
C ASN A 358 2.49 -30.59 30.83
N GLY A 359 1.74 -30.56 29.73
CA GLY A 359 0.38 -31.11 29.66
C GLY A 359 -0.71 -30.19 30.25
N LYS A 360 -0.34 -29.03 30.85
CA LYS A 360 -1.33 -28.06 31.33
C LYS A 360 -2.03 -27.41 30.13
N ALA A 361 -3.36 -27.42 30.14
CA ALA A 361 -4.18 -26.79 29.12
C ALA A 361 -5.03 -25.68 29.72
N THR A 362 -5.22 -24.61 28.94
CA THR A 362 -6.22 -23.54 29.18
C THR A 362 -7.14 -23.46 27.98
N SER A 363 -8.42 -23.17 28.23
CA SER A 363 -9.43 -23.12 27.16
C SER A 363 -10.11 -21.75 27.14
N GLU A 364 -10.37 -21.28 25.93
CA GLU A 364 -11.11 -20.04 25.68
C GLU A 364 -12.12 -20.29 24.57
N THR A 365 -13.26 -19.62 24.62
CA THR A 365 -14.29 -19.70 23.56
C THR A 365 -14.64 -18.29 23.11
N TYR A 366 -14.62 -18.09 21.79
CA TYR A 366 -14.94 -16.83 21.15
C TYR A 366 -16.16 -16.99 20.24
N ARG A 367 -16.87 -15.91 20.01
CA ARG A 367 -17.98 -15.85 19.07
C ARG A 367 -17.67 -14.78 18.02
N SER A 368 -17.95 -15.08 16.75
CA SER A 368 -17.89 -14.06 15.71
C SER A 368 -18.86 -12.92 16.04
N HIS A 369 -18.37 -11.68 16.08
CA HIS A 369 -19.22 -10.51 16.27
C HIS A 369 -20.00 -10.22 14.99
N ASN A 370 -21.21 -10.77 14.87
CA ASN A 370 -22.16 -10.29 13.87
C ASN A 370 -22.58 -8.87 14.26
N LYS A 371 -22.29 -7.88 13.42
CA LYS A 371 -22.64 -6.46 13.62
C LYS A 371 -24.15 -6.19 13.77
N GLN A 372 -24.99 -7.22 13.70
CA GLN A 372 -26.44 -7.11 13.86
C GLN A 372 -26.85 -7.12 15.33
N ASP A 373 -26.07 -7.80 16.21
CA ASP A 373 -26.38 -7.89 17.64
C ASP A 373 -25.99 -6.64 18.44
N ASP A 374 -25.10 -5.80 17.91
CA ASP A 374 -24.67 -4.57 18.57
C ASP A 374 -25.71 -3.43 18.48
N LYS A 375 -26.63 -3.46 17.50
CA LYS A 375 -27.68 -2.42 17.37
C LYS A 375 -28.76 -2.50 18.44
N ASP A 376 -28.95 -3.66 19.05
CA ASP A 376 -29.98 -3.86 20.08
C ASP A 376 -29.44 -3.70 21.50
N LYS A 377 -28.11 -3.83 21.71
CA LYS A 377 -27.46 -3.55 22.99
C LYS A 377 -27.22 -2.06 23.23
N ASP A 378 -26.97 -1.28 22.18
CA ASP A 378 -26.75 0.18 22.29
C ASP A 378 -27.98 0.98 22.76
N LYS A 379 -29.17 0.37 22.79
CA LYS A 379 -30.40 1.01 23.29
C LYS A 379 -30.62 0.84 24.79
N LYS A 380 -29.96 -0.10 25.45
CA LYS A 380 -30.18 -0.39 26.87
C LYS A 380 -29.13 0.20 27.82
N ASP A 381 -27.92 0.51 27.33
CA ASP A 381 -26.80 0.92 28.19
C ASP A 381 -26.46 2.43 28.12
N LYS A 382 -27.33 3.26 27.55
CA LYS A 382 -27.06 4.71 27.39
C LYS A 382 -27.22 5.55 28.65
N ASN A 383 -27.64 4.99 29.80
CA ASN A 383 -27.92 5.80 30.99
C ASN A 383 -26.87 5.71 32.14
N ASP A 384 -25.86 4.83 32.09
CA ASP A 384 -24.98 4.67 33.27
C ASP A 384 -23.47 4.77 33.02
N LYS A 385 -22.98 5.07 31.80
CA LYS A 385 -21.52 5.02 31.47
C LYS A 385 -20.88 6.32 31.00
N ASP A 386 -21.49 7.46 31.21
CA ASP A 386 -20.87 8.75 30.81
C ASP A 386 -19.77 9.27 31.74
N LYS A 387 -19.45 8.57 32.84
CA LYS A 387 -18.40 9.00 33.78
C LYS A 387 -17.08 8.27 33.65
N ASP A 388 -17.03 7.07 33.07
CA ASP A 388 -15.79 6.29 32.96
C ASP A 388 -15.14 6.31 31.56
N LYS A 389 -15.81 6.81 30.55
CA LYS A 389 -15.29 6.90 29.17
C LYS A 389 -14.22 7.96 28.96
N LYS A 390 -14.09 8.92 29.88
CA LYS A 390 -13.09 10.01 29.80
C LYS A 390 -11.67 9.63 30.23
N LYS A 391 -11.43 8.41 30.70
CA LYS A 391 -10.08 7.93 31.13
C LYS A 391 -9.48 6.81 30.28
N LYS A 392 -10.18 6.29 29.27
CA LYS A 392 -9.71 5.13 28.47
C LYS A 392 -9.43 5.42 26.99
N ASP A 393 -9.83 6.58 26.48
CA ASP A 393 -9.62 6.98 25.08
C ASP A 393 -8.34 7.80 24.84
N ASP A 394 -7.52 7.98 25.88
CA ASP A 394 -6.23 8.71 25.81
C ASP A 394 -5.03 7.77 25.60
N PHE A 395 -5.26 6.57 25.07
CA PHE A 395 -4.19 5.80 24.42
C PHE A 395 -4.09 6.30 22.97
N ASP A 396 -3.53 7.50 22.87
CA ASP A 396 -3.16 8.16 21.62
C ASP A 396 -2.39 7.17 20.75
N ARG A 397 -3.04 6.66 19.68
CA ARG A 397 -2.32 6.01 18.59
C ARG A 397 -1.44 7.09 18.00
N LYS A 398 -0.17 7.09 18.34
CA LYS A 398 0.82 7.94 17.69
C LYS A 398 0.73 7.65 16.18
N GLN A 399 0.05 8.51 15.46
CA GLN A 399 0.05 8.46 14.01
C GLN A 399 1.48 8.74 13.54
N VAL A 400 1.94 8.00 12.54
CA VAL A 400 3.19 8.33 11.85
C VAL A 400 3.10 9.80 11.43
N THR A 401 4.04 10.59 11.90
CA THR A 401 4.01 12.02 11.64
C THR A 401 4.21 12.28 10.16
N LYS A 402 3.23 12.94 9.54
CA LYS A 402 3.23 13.19 8.11
C LYS A 402 4.39 14.10 7.74
N ASP A 403 5.27 13.62 6.88
CA ASP A 403 6.43 14.32 6.33
C ASP A 403 6.22 14.60 4.85
N ASP A 404 5.68 15.79 4.56
CA ASP A 404 5.33 16.23 3.21
C ASP A 404 6.51 16.89 2.45
N VAL A 405 7.71 17.00 3.05
CA VAL A 405 8.89 17.59 2.40
C VAL A 405 9.38 16.65 1.27
N PRO A 406 9.57 17.14 0.04
CA PRO A 406 10.01 16.28 -1.06
C PRO A 406 11.47 15.84 -0.90
N GLU A 407 11.76 14.58 -1.27
CA GLU A 407 13.13 14.09 -1.41
C GLU A 407 13.86 14.84 -2.52
N SER A 408 15.09 15.25 -2.24
CA SER A 408 15.93 15.97 -3.21
C SER A 408 16.79 15.02 -4.06
N LEU A 409 16.97 15.36 -5.32
CA LEU A 409 17.92 14.66 -6.19
C LEU A 409 19.37 15.09 -5.95
N THR A 410 19.60 16.31 -5.51
CA THR A 410 20.93 16.93 -5.32
C THR A 410 21.37 16.98 -3.86
N PHE A 411 20.45 17.29 -2.93
CA PHE A 411 20.74 17.27 -1.50
C PHE A 411 20.80 15.84 -1.03
N LYS A 412 21.97 15.37 -0.61
CA LYS A 412 22.22 13.96 -0.24
C LYS A 412 22.92 13.85 1.09
N ILE A 413 22.37 12.95 1.95
CA ILE A 413 23.01 12.50 3.19
C ILE A 413 23.66 11.14 2.96
N SER A 414 24.83 10.92 3.57
CA SER A 414 25.60 9.68 3.55
C SER A 414 26.34 9.47 4.87
N SER A 415 26.92 8.30 5.05
CA SER A 415 27.83 8.02 6.16
C SER A 415 29.13 7.43 5.61
N PRO A 416 30.31 7.83 6.12
CA PRO A 416 31.56 7.15 5.79
C PRO A 416 31.68 5.76 6.47
N ALA A 417 30.82 5.45 7.45
CA ALA A 417 30.88 4.20 8.22
C ALA A 417 29.97 3.08 7.67
N PHE A 418 28.95 3.40 6.87
CA PHE A 418 28.04 2.42 6.28
C PHE A 418 27.38 2.95 5.00
N LYS A 419 26.92 2.03 4.15
CA LYS A 419 26.26 2.34 2.88
C LYS A 419 24.75 2.46 3.08
N ALA A 420 24.09 3.20 2.18
CA ALA A 420 22.62 3.19 2.08
C ALA A 420 22.12 1.75 1.89
N ASP A 421 21.02 1.42 2.58
CA ASP A 421 20.41 0.09 2.64
C ASP A 421 21.35 -1.04 3.12
N GLY A 422 22.55 -0.69 3.58
CA GLY A 422 23.54 -1.61 4.11
C GLY A 422 23.34 -1.95 5.58
N ALA A 423 24.18 -2.87 6.08
CA ALA A 423 24.22 -3.23 7.49
C ALA A 423 24.77 -2.08 8.34
N PHE A 424 24.07 -1.78 9.45
CA PHE A 424 24.53 -0.77 10.39
C PHE A 424 25.58 -1.33 11.34
N PRO A 425 26.74 -0.69 11.51
CA PRO A 425 27.80 -1.19 12.37
C PRO A 425 27.36 -1.28 13.84
N LYS A 426 27.71 -2.39 14.49
CA LYS A 426 27.33 -2.70 15.86
C LYS A 426 27.77 -1.62 16.86
N GLU A 427 28.90 -0.97 16.61
CA GLU A 427 29.44 0.08 17.48
C GLU A 427 28.45 1.25 17.71
N PHE A 428 27.61 1.57 16.74
CA PHE A 428 26.63 2.64 16.84
C PHE A 428 25.30 2.20 17.47
N THR A 429 25.17 0.93 17.83
CA THR A 429 23.95 0.36 18.40
C THR A 429 24.06 0.17 19.91
N GLY A 430 22.92 -0.06 20.57
CA GLY A 430 22.91 -0.40 21.98
C GLY A 430 23.45 -1.81 22.32
N ASP A 431 23.91 -2.55 21.33
CA ASP A 431 24.64 -3.83 21.48
C ASP A 431 26.16 -3.66 21.28
N GLY A 432 26.63 -2.44 20.99
CA GLY A 432 28.02 -2.01 20.90
C GLY A 432 28.32 -0.84 21.83
N GLU A 433 29.20 0.07 21.41
CA GLU A 433 29.58 1.27 22.18
C GLU A 433 28.41 2.24 22.36
N GLY A 434 27.45 2.25 21.43
CA GLY A 434 26.25 3.09 21.49
C GLY A 434 26.51 4.57 21.21
N VAL A 435 27.57 4.88 20.46
CA VAL A 435 27.91 6.26 20.04
C VAL A 435 27.19 6.62 18.76
N SER A 436 26.99 7.91 18.49
CA SER A 436 26.38 8.36 17.24
C SER A 436 27.29 8.11 16.04
N PRO A 437 26.72 7.72 14.85
CA PRO A 437 27.50 7.49 13.65
C PRO A 437 27.99 8.80 13.05
N PRO A 438 29.12 8.78 12.30
CA PRO A 438 29.51 9.91 11.47
C PRO A 438 28.57 10.05 10.28
N LEU A 439 28.19 11.29 9.96
CA LEU A 439 27.29 11.63 8.87
C LEU A 439 27.86 12.77 8.03
N GLU A 440 27.58 12.77 6.74
CA GLU A 440 27.98 13.81 5.79
C GLU A 440 26.81 14.13 4.88
N TRP A 441 26.70 15.40 4.47
CA TRP A 441 25.70 15.82 3.49
C TRP A 441 26.23 16.86 2.55
N LYS A 442 25.70 16.90 1.34
CA LYS A 442 26.11 17.82 0.28
C LYS A 442 24.94 18.22 -0.60
N GLY A 443 25.09 19.31 -1.34
CA GLY A 443 24.12 19.75 -2.33
C GLY A 443 22.87 20.37 -1.70
N ALA A 444 22.99 21.01 -0.52
CA ALA A 444 21.91 21.76 0.08
C ALA A 444 21.44 22.85 -0.90
N PRO A 445 20.10 23.06 -1.05
CA PRO A 445 19.56 24.11 -1.92
C PRO A 445 20.06 25.51 -1.55
N GLU A 446 20.11 26.37 -2.54
CA GLU A 446 20.34 27.80 -2.30
C GLU A 446 19.28 28.35 -1.33
N GLY A 447 19.67 29.27 -0.47
CA GLY A 447 18.80 29.81 0.59
C GLY A 447 18.73 28.97 1.86
N THR A 448 19.43 27.84 1.93
CA THR A 448 19.55 27.05 3.17
C THR A 448 20.31 27.86 4.22
N LYS A 449 19.69 28.07 5.39
CA LYS A 449 20.30 28.75 6.54
C LYS A 449 20.57 27.79 7.70
N PHE A 450 19.74 26.79 7.83
CA PHE A 450 19.85 25.76 8.87
C PHE A 450 19.58 24.38 8.29
N CYS A 451 20.08 23.34 8.98
CA CYS A 451 19.68 21.97 8.81
C CYS A 451 19.05 21.43 10.10
N ALA A 452 18.20 20.43 9.94
CA ALA A 452 17.71 19.62 11.04
C ALA A 452 17.75 18.17 10.60
N PHE A 453 17.91 17.21 11.54
CA PHE A 453 17.76 15.81 11.18
C PHE A 453 17.10 14.96 12.26
N THR A 454 16.57 13.83 11.85
CA THR A 454 15.94 12.85 12.72
C THR A 454 16.42 11.46 12.39
N LEU A 455 16.71 10.64 13.41
CA LEU A 455 16.88 9.20 13.29
C LEU A 455 15.64 8.53 13.84
N TRP A 456 15.00 7.71 13.02
CA TRP A 456 13.68 7.16 13.34
C TRP A 456 13.43 5.83 12.63
N HIS A 457 12.43 5.09 13.11
CA HIS A 457 11.95 3.88 12.44
C HIS A 457 10.50 3.60 12.82
N ILE A 458 9.82 2.75 12.04
CA ILE A 458 8.45 2.33 12.29
C ILE A 458 8.46 0.88 12.80
N PRO A 459 8.36 0.63 14.13
CA PRO A 459 8.35 -0.71 14.67
C PRO A 459 7.03 -1.45 14.51
N GLY A 460 5.96 -0.75 14.14
CA GLY A 460 4.62 -1.30 13.95
C GLY A 460 3.65 -0.27 13.40
N PRO A 461 2.43 -0.68 12.98
CA PRO A 461 1.43 0.22 12.40
C PRO A 461 1.10 1.38 13.33
N GLY A 462 1.30 2.59 12.85
CA GLY A 462 1.02 3.81 13.59
C GLY A 462 1.95 4.07 14.78
N ASP A 463 3.04 3.31 14.92
CA ASP A 463 4.01 3.45 16.01
C ASP A 463 5.35 3.91 15.43
N GLU A 464 5.54 5.21 15.31
CA GLU A 464 6.83 5.79 14.94
C GLU A 464 7.73 5.91 16.14
N LYS A 465 9.00 5.51 16.03
CA LYS A 465 10.02 5.68 17.06
C LYS A 465 11.14 6.58 16.59
N SER A 466 11.40 7.60 17.39
CA SER A 466 12.49 8.54 17.19
C SER A 466 13.63 8.26 18.19
N TYR A 467 14.84 8.17 17.68
CA TYR A 467 16.05 7.87 18.45
C TYR A 467 16.95 9.07 18.61
N TRP A 468 16.88 10.02 17.67
CA TRP A 468 17.69 11.22 17.71
C TRP A 468 16.99 12.34 16.92
N VAL A 469 16.94 13.52 17.51
CA VAL A 469 16.38 14.73 16.89
C VAL A 469 17.37 15.84 17.11
N ILE A 470 17.84 16.50 16.04
CA ILE A 470 18.65 17.69 16.10
C ILE A 470 18.06 18.77 15.19
N TYR A 471 18.09 20.00 15.64
CA TYR A 471 17.65 21.16 14.87
C TYR A 471 18.59 22.35 15.07
N ASN A 472 18.43 23.41 14.27
CA ASN A 472 19.28 24.59 14.29
C ASN A 472 20.76 24.29 14.03
N ILE A 473 21.05 23.31 13.16
CA ILE A 473 22.40 23.10 12.67
C ILE A 473 22.68 24.20 11.63
N PRO A 474 23.68 25.07 11.84
CA PRO A 474 24.01 26.11 10.85
C PRO A 474 24.35 25.49 9.49
N ALA A 475 23.94 26.12 8.37
CA ALA A 475 24.20 25.63 7.02
C ALA A 475 25.69 25.57 6.65
N SER A 476 26.58 26.16 7.46
CA SER A 476 28.03 26.03 7.32
C SER A 476 28.55 24.63 7.69
N PHE A 477 27.76 23.84 8.41
CA PHE A 477 28.10 22.44 8.68
C PHE A 477 27.61 21.55 7.53
N ASN A 478 28.45 20.61 7.13
CA ASN A 478 28.15 19.61 6.11
C ASN A 478 28.46 18.18 6.60
N SER A 479 28.80 18.01 7.88
CA SER A 479 29.09 16.74 8.50
C SER A 479 28.88 16.74 10.00
N LEU A 480 28.72 15.55 10.57
CA LEU A 480 28.78 15.25 11.98
C LEU A 480 29.84 14.17 12.19
N PRO A 481 30.86 14.36 13.05
CA PRO A 481 31.82 13.30 13.37
C PRO A 481 31.15 12.18 14.20
N LYS A 482 31.84 11.02 14.28
CA LYS A 482 31.48 9.96 15.24
C LYS A 482 31.41 10.54 16.66
N ASN A 483 30.43 10.12 17.43
CA ASN A 483 30.15 10.59 18.79
C ASN A 483 29.96 12.10 18.87
N SER A 484 29.24 12.65 17.90
CA SER A 484 28.99 14.08 17.80
C SER A 484 28.12 14.60 18.94
N MET A 485 28.55 15.74 19.52
CA MET A 485 27.83 16.48 20.55
C MET A 485 27.83 17.96 20.19
N ASN A 486 26.80 18.70 20.62
CA ASN A 486 26.73 20.16 20.54
C ASN A 486 26.74 20.76 19.13
N VAL A 487 26.30 20.02 18.12
CA VAL A 487 26.10 20.56 16.76
C VAL A 487 24.61 20.81 16.55
N GLY A 488 24.19 22.06 16.75
CA GLY A 488 22.77 22.41 16.81
C GLY A 488 22.17 22.22 18.21
N LYS A 489 20.84 22.05 18.25
CA LYS A 489 20.09 21.80 19.50
C LYS A 489 19.47 20.42 19.46
N ASP A 490 19.65 19.65 20.51
CA ASP A 490 19.02 18.34 20.65
C ASP A 490 17.53 18.46 21.02
N GLY A 491 16.70 17.75 20.27
CA GLY A 491 15.31 17.49 20.62
C GLY A 491 15.16 16.20 21.44
N PHE A 492 13.91 15.89 21.79
CA PHE A 492 13.58 14.72 22.61
C PHE A 492 13.24 13.51 21.74
N ASN A 493 13.84 12.38 22.08
CA ASN A 493 13.48 11.07 21.53
C ASN A 493 12.27 10.46 22.27
N ASP A 494 11.79 9.30 21.82
CA ASP A 494 10.61 8.62 22.39
C ASP A 494 10.82 8.09 23.82
N LYS A 495 12.05 8.04 24.29
CA LYS A 495 12.33 7.74 25.69
C LYS A 495 12.36 9.00 26.57
N ASN A 496 11.92 10.14 26.04
CA ASN A 496 11.93 11.43 26.72
C ASN A 496 13.33 11.89 27.14
N ARG A 497 14.35 11.62 26.31
CA ARG A 497 15.74 12.01 26.49
C ARG A 497 16.22 12.79 25.28
N THR A 498 17.18 13.67 25.48
CA THR A 498 17.87 14.40 24.42
C THR A 498 19.12 13.64 23.95
N GLY A 499 19.60 13.96 22.74
CA GLY A 499 20.76 13.34 22.14
C GLY A 499 20.50 11.97 21.50
N TYR A 500 21.58 11.32 21.09
CA TYR A 500 21.53 10.02 20.44
C TYR A 500 21.11 8.90 21.40
N ASP A 501 20.08 8.16 21.07
CA ASP A 501 19.65 6.94 21.77
C ASP A 501 19.97 5.73 20.88
N PRO A 502 21.00 4.94 21.22
CA PRO A 502 21.40 3.81 20.39
C PRO A 502 20.28 2.76 20.31
N MET A 503 19.90 2.39 19.08
CA MET A 503 18.84 1.42 18.90
C MET A 503 19.21 0.06 19.50
N LYS A 504 18.25 -0.56 20.20
CA LYS A 504 18.24 -1.96 20.61
C LYS A 504 17.05 -2.63 19.95
N SER A 505 17.26 -3.17 18.74
CA SER A 505 16.22 -3.90 18.04
C SER A 505 15.68 -5.03 18.94
N LYS A 506 14.36 -5.11 19.08
CA LYS A 506 13.70 -6.18 19.83
C LYS A 506 13.19 -7.22 18.84
N GLY A 507 13.55 -8.49 19.08
CA GLY A 507 13.14 -9.62 18.24
C GLY A 507 14.10 -9.90 17.09
N PRO A 508 13.93 -11.06 16.44
CA PRO A 508 14.73 -11.48 15.30
C PRO A 508 14.37 -10.68 14.05
N GLY A 509 15.27 -10.74 13.06
CA GLY A 509 15.10 -10.17 11.75
C GLY A 509 15.63 -8.76 11.60
N ILE A 510 15.83 -8.40 10.35
CA ILE A 510 16.37 -7.12 9.92
C ILE A 510 15.33 -6.03 10.16
N LYS A 511 15.77 -4.91 10.75
CA LYS A 511 14.96 -3.70 10.94
C LYS A 511 15.55 -2.58 10.13
N GLN A 512 14.73 -1.89 9.37
CA GLN A 512 15.13 -0.72 8.63
C GLN A 512 14.97 0.55 9.47
N TYR A 513 16.01 1.37 9.46
CA TYR A 513 16.06 2.65 10.15
C TYR A 513 16.34 3.76 9.14
N ASN A 514 15.91 4.97 9.48
CA ASN A 514 16.00 6.12 8.61
C ASN A 514 16.70 7.28 9.31
N ILE A 515 17.68 7.89 8.66
CA ILE A 515 18.24 9.18 9.03
C ILE A 515 17.78 10.18 7.99
N THR A 516 16.88 11.10 8.34
CA THR A 516 16.37 12.12 7.43
C THR A 516 16.92 13.48 7.82
N ILE A 517 17.60 14.17 6.88
CA ILE A 517 18.06 15.56 7.02
C ILE A 517 17.14 16.48 6.23
N TYR A 518 16.91 17.67 6.78
CA TYR A 518 16.09 18.73 6.19
C TYR A 518 16.94 19.98 6.01
N ALA A 519 16.90 20.58 4.82
CA ALA A 519 17.47 21.90 4.53
C ALA A 519 16.39 22.96 4.75
N LEU A 520 16.67 23.96 5.59
CA LEU A 520 15.69 24.94 6.05
C LEU A 520 16.09 26.36 5.66
N SER A 521 15.13 27.15 5.16
CA SER A 521 15.34 28.56 4.80
C SER A 521 15.33 29.51 6.00
N ALA A 522 14.87 29.06 7.15
CA ALA A 522 14.79 29.83 8.40
C ALA A 522 14.97 28.92 9.62
N GLU A 523 15.21 29.53 10.78
CA GLU A 523 15.20 28.83 12.06
C GLU A 523 13.78 28.36 12.41
N PRO A 524 13.57 27.06 12.74
CA PRO A 524 12.27 26.55 13.15
C PRO A 524 11.83 27.18 14.48
N LYS A 525 10.55 27.58 14.54
CA LYS A 525 9.93 28.14 15.74
C LYS A 525 9.04 27.10 16.40
N PHE A 526 9.16 26.99 17.71
CA PHE A 526 8.42 26.00 18.48
C PHE A 526 7.47 26.67 19.48
N ASN A 527 6.28 26.11 19.59
CA ASN A 527 5.29 26.54 20.60
C ASN A 527 5.40 25.77 21.90
N LYS A 528 6.33 24.81 21.98
CA LYS A 528 6.58 23.95 23.15
C LYS A 528 8.07 23.89 23.43
N GLU A 529 8.44 23.80 24.70
CA GLU A 529 9.84 23.59 25.12
C GLU A 529 10.37 22.21 24.73
N LYS A 530 9.49 21.20 24.76
CA LYS A 530 9.83 19.84 24.39
C LYS A 530 9.67 19.63 22.90
N VAL A 531 10.77 19.68 22.16
CA VAL A 531 10.81 19.45 20.71
C VAL A 531 11.02 17.95 20.43
N THR A 532 9.97 17.25 20.07
CA THR A 532 10.03 15.87 19.53
C THR A 532 10.14 15.89 18.01
N ARG A 533 10.27 14.71 17.38
CA ARG A 533 10.22 14.62 15.91
C ARG A 533 8.93 15.22 15.34
N ALA A 534 7.80 14.97 15.98
CA ALA A 534 6.50 15.51 15.52
C ALA A 534 6.45 17.04 15.63
N GLU A 535 6.91 17.63 16.73
CA GLU A 535 7.03 19.09 16.86
C GLU A 535 8.00 19.67 15.87
N LEU A 536 9.14 18.99 15.59
CA LEU A 536 10.10 19.45 14.57
C LEU A 536 9.44 19.46 13.19
N LEU A 537 8.82 18.35 12.75
CA LEU A 537 8.17 18.27 11.43
C LEU A 537 7.05 19.32 11.28
N SER A 538 6.31 19.59 12.34
CA SER A 538 5.30 20.65 12.33
C SER A 538 5.93 22.04 12.17
N ALA A 539 7.04 22.31 12.90
CA ALA A 539 7.70 23.62 12.89
C ALA A 539 8.45 23.93 11.57
N ILE A 540 8.95 22.90 10.88
CA ILE A 540 9.67 23.07 9.61
C ILE A 540 8.74 23.13 8.40
N LYS A 541 7.45 22.87 8.57
CA LYS A 541 6.45 22.99 7.51
C LYS A 541 6.43 24.42 6.96
N GLY A 542 6.66 24.55 5.67
CA GLY A 542 6.72 25.86 4.98
C GLY A 542 8.08 26.57 4.99
N ILE A 543 9.07 26.07 5.76
CA ILE A 543 10.46 26.57 5.73
C ILE A 543 11.45 25.52 5.21
N SER A 544 11.00 24.27 4.98
CA SER A 544 11.82 23.23 4.39
C SER A 544 11.96 23.42 2.89
N LEU A 545 13.21 23.49 2.42
CA LEU A 545 13.56 23.59 1.01
C LEU A 545 13.70 22.20 0.36
N ALA A 546 14.24 21.25 1.09
CA ALA A 546 14.48 19.88 0.64
C ALA A 546 14.72 18.94 1.82
N LYS A 547 14.58 17.64 1.57
CA LYS A 547 15.09 16.61 2.49
C LYS A 547 15.91 15.55 1.74
N SER A 548 16.66 14.79 2.49
CA SER A 548 17.33 13.58 2.05
C SER A 548 17.29 12.53 3.16
N THR A 549 16.99 11.29 2.78
CA THR A 549 16.92 10.17 3.72
C THR A 549 17.98 9.13 3.40
N LEU A 550 18.77 8.75 4.41
CA LEU A 550 19.70 7.64 4.40
C LEU A 550 19.06 6.48 5.18
N THR A 551 18.74 5.41 4.49
CA THR A 551 18.23 4.18 5.10
C THR A 551 19.37 3.21 5.39
N TYR A 552 19.20 2.40 6.44
CA TYR A 552 20.12 1.33 6.79
C TYR A 552 19.41 0.22 7.56
N ASN A 553 20.03 -0.94 7.58
CA ASN A 553 19.49 -2.14 8.17
C ASN A 553 20.27 -2.55 9.42
N TYR A 554 19.55 -2.93 10.47
CA TYR A 554 20.17 -3.49 11.66
C TYR A 554 19.42 -4.75 12.10
N GLU A 555 20.20 -5.82 12.29
CA GLU A 555 19.72 -7.07 12.86
C GLU A 555 20.46 -7.36 14.16
N ARG A 556 19.70 -7.55 15.23
CA ARG A 556 20.26 -7.89 16.52
C ARG A 556 20.57 -9.39 16.59
N GLY A 557 21.83 -9.73 16.84
CA GLY A 557 22.26 -11.13 16.97
C GLY A 557 22.52 -11.85 15.63
N GLY A 558 22.53 -11.13 14.53
CA GLY A 558 23.10 -11.62 13.25
C GLY A 558 24.60 -11.87 13.42
N LYS A 559 25.05 -13.11 13.06
CA LYS A 559 26.48 -13.49 13.03
C LYS A 559 27.14 -12.89 11.81
#